data_51dd5b05ece91359c284d1341d63fb05
#
_entry.id   51dd5b05ece91359c284d1341d63fb05
#
_cell.length_a   1.000
_cell.length_b   1.000
_cell.length_c   1.000
_cell.angle_alpha   90.00
_cell.angle_beta   90.00
_cell.angle_gamma   90.00
#
_symmetry.space_group_name_H-M   'P 1'
#
loop_
_entity.id
_entity.type
_entity.pdbx_description
1 polymer ?
#
loop_
_entity_poly.entity_id
_entity_poly.type
_entity_poly.pdbx_seq_one_letter_code
_entity_poly.pdbx_strand_id
1 'polypeptide(L)'
;MAIKTNKAIKISQKHLLGIQDLSINDVHLILDEAKTFIKLNQSKNKKLNVLNGKTQINLFFEPSTRTQSSFELAGKRLGADVMSMNMANSAIKKGETLIDTAMTLNAMHPDIIVIRHQDSGACNLLSQKVNCAVLNAGDGSREHPTQALLDALTIINRKEKIEGLRIAICGDIAHSRVARSNIYLLNMLGAEVNIIAPS
;
A
#
# COMPACT_ATOMS: atom_id res chain seq x y z
N MET A 1 20.62 17.74 -9.71
CA MET A 1 21.25 17.05 -8.55
C MET A 1 20.78 15.61 -8.61
N ALA A 2 21.64 14.66 -8.99
CA ALA A 2 21.26 13.25 -9.09
C ALA A 2 21.04 12.73 -7.66
N ILE A 3 19.86 12.19 -7.39
CA ILE A 3 19.61 11.43 -6.16
C ILE A 3 20.54 10.21 -6.27
N LYS A 4 21.62 10.20 -5.48
CA LYS A 4 22.45 9.00 -5.33
C LYS A 4 21.53 7.94 -4.71
N THR A 5 21.14 6.94 -5.48
CA THR A 5 20.56 5.71 -4.96
C THR A 5 21.61 5.06 -4.08
N ASN A 6 21.58 5.38 -2.79
CA ASN A 6 22.35 4.65 -1.80
C ASN A 6 21.90 3.19 -1.84
N LYS A 7 22.87 2.27 -1.59
CA LYS A 7 22.75 0.83 -1.40
C LYS A 7 21.30 0.33 -1.46
N ALA A 8 20.99 -0.60 -2.36
CA ALA A 8 19.63 -1.12 -2.53
C ALA A 8 18.97 -1.36 -1.16
N ILE A 9 18.11 -0.43 -0.75
CA ILE A 9 17.32 -0.54 0.47
C ILE A 9 16.38 -1.71 0.21
N LYS A 10 16.55 -2.79 0.96
CA LYS A 10 15.76 -4.01 0.79
C LYS A 10 14.89 -4.19 2.03
N ILE A 11 13.58 -4.07 1.86
CA ILE A 11 12.63 -4.53 2.88
C ILE A 11 12.67 -6.06 2.98
N SER A 12 12.40 -6.59 4.16
CA SER A 12 12.48 -8.02 4.44
C SER A 12 11.42 -8.84 3.70
N GLN A 13 10.28 -8.23 3.37
CA GLN A 13 9.12 -8.86 2.78
C GLN A 13 9.06 -8.68 1.26
N LYS A 14 8.63 -9.73 0.54
CA LYS A 14 8.32 -9.68 -0.89
C LYS A 14 7.03 -8.92 -1.18
N HIS A 15 6.04 -9.07 -0.31
CA HIS A 15 4.71 -8.50 -0.43
C HIS A 15 4.47 -7.47 0.69
N LEU A 16 3.59 -6.51 0.47
CA LEU A 16 3.08 -5.62 1.51
C LEU A 16 1.59 -5.90 1.71
N LEU A 17 1.27 -6.89 2.54
CA LEU A 17 -0.10 -7.34 2.77
C LEU A 17 -0.73 -6.71 4.01
N GLY A 18 0.07 -6.45 5.05
CA GLY A 18 -0.35 -5.84 6.30
C GLY A 18 0.79 -5.15 7.01
N ILE A 19 0.47 -4.39 8.05
CA ILE A 19 1.47 -3.78 8.94
C ILE A 19 2.12 -4.84 9.83
N GLN A 20 1.37 -5.87 10.23
CA GLN A 20 1.87 -6.93 11.11
C GLN A 20 3.01 -7.75 10.49
N ASP A 21 3.11 -7.76 9.17
CA ASP A 21 4.16 -8.49 8.44
C ASP A 21 5.49 -7.70 8.36
N LEU A 22 5.48 -6.42 8.71
CA LEU A 22 6.65 -5.55 8.67
C LEU A 22 7.42 -5.55 9.98
N SER A 23 8.74 -5.54 9.90
CA SER A 23 9.59 -5.19 11.03
C SER A 23 9.60 -3.67 11.26
N ILE A 24 9.97 -3.23 12.46
CA ILE A 24 10.15 -1.80 12.75
C ILE A 24 11.20 -1.16 11.82
N ASN A 25 12.23 -1.92 11.42
CA ASN A 25 13.24 -1.46 10.48
C ASN A 25 12.66 -1.26 9.08
N ASP A 26 11.79 -2.17 8.60
CA ASP A 26 11.10 -2.00 7.32
C ASP A 26 10.23 -0.74 7.32
N VAL A 27 9.50 -0.51 8.41
CA VAL A 27 8.68 0.71 8.58
C VAL A 27 9.53 1.97 8.49
N HIS A 28 10.65 2.03 9.23
CA HIS A 28 11.55 3.19 9.17
C HIS A 28 12.13 3.39 7.77
N LEU A 29 12.56 2.32 7.10
CA LEU A 29 13.06 2.38 5.72
C LEU A 29 12.02 2.96 4.75
N ILE A 30 10.76 2.48 4.83
CA ILE A 30 9.68 2.96 3.97
C ILE A 30 9.39 4.45 4.25
N LEU A 31 9.31 4.85 5.53
CA LEU A 31 9.02 6.23 5.90
C LEU A 31 10.14 7.20 5.50
N ASP A 32 11.41 6.79 5.64
CA ASP A 32 12.56 7.62 5.24
C ASP A 32 12.65 7.76 3.72
N GLU A 33 12.42 6.68 2.97
CA GLU A 33 12.34 6.77 1.52
C GLU A 33 11.17 7.65 1.07
N ALA A 34 9.99 7.54 1.71
CA ALA A 34 8.84 8.38 1.41
C ALA A 34 9.12 9.88 1.59
N LYS A 35 9.95 10.27 2.58
CA LYS A 35 10.39 11.68 2.76
C LYS A 35 11.18 12.19 1.54
N THR A 36 11.98 11.32 0.90
CA THR A 36 12.75 11.71 -0.30
C THR A 36 11.82 11.96 -1.48
N PHE A 37 10.74 11.17 -1.62
CA PHE A 37 9.72 11.34 -2.66
C PHE A 37 8.84 12.58 -2.47
N ILE A 38 8.66 13.09 -1.24
CA ILE A 38 7.98 14.39 -1.02
C ILE A 38 8.75 15.49 -1.74
N LYS A 39 10.08 15.52 -1.60
CA LYS A 39 10.94 16.51 -2.27
C LYS A 39 10.91 16.35 -3.80
N LEU A 40 10.95 15.11 -4.29
CA LEU A 40 10.84 14.82 -5.72
C LEU A 40 9.50 15.32 -6.28
N ASN A 41 8.40 15.10 -5.57
CA ASN A 41 7.06 15.52 -6.00
C ASN A 41 6.90 17.04 -6.11
N GLN A 42 7.72 17.81 -5.38
CA GLN A 42 7.78 19.28 -5.45
C GLN A 42 8.75 19.78 -6.52
N SER A 43 9.59 18.92 -7.10
CA SER A 43 10.57 19.30 -8.11
C SER A 43 9.94 19.52 -9.48
N LYS A 44 10.67 20.22 -10.36
CA LYS A 44 10.24 20.45 -11.75
C LYS A 44 10.16 19.17 -12.55
N ASN A 45 11.11 18.26 -12.37
CA ASN A 45 11.07 16.91 -12.95
C ASN A 45 10.69 15.90 -11.87
N LYS A 46 9.52 15.28 -12.04
CA LYS A 46 8.93 14.32 -11.09
C LYS A 46 9.09 12.87 -11.52
N LYS A 47 9.83 12.60 -12.62
CA LYS A 47 10.04 11.26 -13.15
C LYS A 47 11.41 10.71 -12.75
N LEU A 48 11.40 9.42 -12.41
CA LEU A 48 12.58 8.58 -12.22
C LEU A 48 12.48 7.37 -13.14
N ASN A 49 13.59 6.66 -13.32
CA ASN A 49 13.67 5.46 -14.17
C ASN A 49 13.96 4.19 -13.34
N VAL A 50 13.65 4.21 -12.04
CA VAL A 50 13.95 3.08 -11.14
C VAL A 50 13.14 1.82 -11.43
N LEU A 51 11.95 1.96 -12.03
CA LEU A 51 11.10 0.85 -12.46
C LEU A 51 11.01 0.75 -14.00
N ASN A 52 11.98 1.27 -14.73
CA ASN A 52 12.00 1.14 -16.19
C ASN A 52 12.04 -0.33 -16.60
N GLY A 53 11.17 -0.74 -17.54
CA GLY A 53 10.99 -2.13 -17.96
C GLY A 53 10.28 -3.02 -16.95
N LYS A 54 9.69 -2.45 -15.90
CA LYS A 54 8.83 -3.14 -14.91
C LYS A 54 7.37 -2.90 -15.20
N THR A 55 6.54 -3.94 -15.04
CA THR A 55 5.10 -3.87 -15.24
C THR A 55 4.38 -3.84 -13.88
N GLN A 56 3.55 -2.80 -13.68
CA GLN A 56 2.66 -2.67 -12.54
C GLN A 56 1.21 -2.83 -12.98
N ILE A 57 0.46 -3.74 -12.34
CA ILE A 57 -0.97 -3.90 -12.56
C ILE A 57 -1.72 -3.41 -11.31
N ASN A 58 -2.62 -2.44 -11.48
CA ASN A 58 -3.54 -1.99 -10.45
C ASN A 58 -4.89 -2.69 -10.63
N LEU A 59 -5.22 -3.59 -9.70
CA LEU A 59 -6.38 -4.47 -9.76
C LEU A 59 -7.40 -4.06 -8.69
N PHE A 60 -8.46 -3.37 -9.07
CA PHE A 60 -9.44 -2.81 -8.14
C PHE A 60 -10.81 -3.46 -8.31
N PHE A 61 -11.23 -4.24 -7.30
CA PHE A 61 -12.57 -4.84 -7.21
C PHE A 61 -13.57 -3.93 -6.49
N GLU A 62 -13.07 -2.92 -5.79
CA GLU A 62 -13.84 -1.91 -5.06
C GLU A 62 -13.47 -0.52 -5.58
N PRO A 63 -14.44 0.36 -5.91
CA PRO A 63 -14.17 1.70 -6.41
C PRO A 63 -13.33 2.51 -5.42
N SER A 64 -12.28 3.13 -5.88
CA SER A 64 -11.45 4.04 -5.06
C SER A 64 -10.62 4.97 -5.94
N THR A 65 -11.17 6.12 -6.28
CA THR A 65 -10.51 7.09 -7.15
C THR A 65 -9.18 7.55 -6.58
N ARG A 66 -9.12 7.92 -5.30
CA ARG A 66 -7.89 8.41 -4.67
C ARG A 66 -6.79 7.36 -4.63
N THR A 67 -7.11 6.15 -4.17
CA THR A 67 -6.12 5.08 -4.02
C THR A 67 -5.61 4.61 -5.39
N GLN A 68 -6.52 4.37 -6.34
CA GLN A 68 -6.15 3.96 -7.69
C GLN A 68 -5.26 5.00 -8.38
N SER A 69 -5.66 6.28 -8.35
CA SER A 69 -4.89 7.35 -8.97
C SER A 69 -3.51 7.53 -8.31
N SER A 70 -3.41 7.35 -6.98
CA SER A 70 -2.12 7.49 -6.29
C SER A 70 -1.13 6.39 -6.68
N PHE A 71 -1.57 5.12 -6.77
CA PHE A 71 -0.71 4.02 -7.22
C PHE A 71 -0.36 4.13 -8.70
N GLU A 72 -1.31 4.52 -9.54
CA GLU A 72 -1.06 4.75 -10.97
C GLU A 72 -0.03 5.85 -11.19
N LEU A 73 -0.19 6.97 -10.48
CA LEU A 73 0.74 8.09 -10.58
C LEU A 73 2.13 7.72 -10.04
N ALA A 74 2.19 6.95 -8.95
CA ALA A 74 3.46 6.50 -8.37
C ALA A 74 4.23 5.62 -9.36
N GLY A 75 3.59 4.59 -9.93
CA GLY A 75 4.24 3.71 -10.91
C GLY A 75 4.74 4.48 -12.13
N LYS A 76 3.91 5.36 -12.72
CA LYS A 76 4.29 6.20 -13.86
C LYS A 76 5.44 7.17 -13.55
N ARG A 77 5.51 7.71 -12.34
CA ARG A 77 6.61 8.57 -11.90
C ARG A 77 7.91 7.82 -11.69
N LEU A 78 7.82 6.55 -11.31
CA LEU A 78 8.97 5.67 -11.14
C LEU A 78 9.45 5.04 -12.46
N GLY A 79 8.71 5.21 -13.55
CA GLY A 79 9.07 4.72 -14.89
C GLY A 79 8.50 3.34 -15.23
N ALA A 80 7.57 2.81 -14.45
CA ALA A 80 6.90 1.54 -14.75
C ALA A 80 5.88 1.68 -15.88
N ASP A 81 5.67 0.57 -16.60
CA ASP A 81 4.49 0.37 -17.43
C ASP A 81 3.30 0.03 -16.52
N VAL A 82 2.33 0.94 -16.46
CA VAL A 82 1.21 0.83 -15.52
C VAL A 82 -0.08 0.52 -16.25
N MET A 83 -0.73 -0.58 -15.87
CA MET A 83 -2.06 -0.97 -16.32
C MET A 83 -3.04 -0.92 -15.13
N SER A 84 -4.15 -0.18 -15.27
CA SER A 84 -5.19 -0.10 -14.24
C SER A 84 -6.46 -0.80 -14.72
N MET A 85 -6.93 -1.76 -13.92
CA MET A 85 -8.13 -2.56 -14.18
C MET A 85 -9.17 -2.33 -13.09
N ASN A 86 -10.35 -1.89 -13.48
CA ASN A 86 -11.50 -1.79 -12.58
C ASN A 86 -12.39 -3.02 -12.79
N MET A 87 -12.33 -3.95 -11.84
CA MET A 87 -13.02 -5.24 -11.91
C MET A 87 -14.45 -5.18 -11.37
N ALA A 88 -14.83 -4.10 -10.68
CA ALA A 88 -16.16 -3.94 -10.07
C ALA A 88 -17.31 -4.10 -11.09
N ASN A 89 -17.06 -3.83 -12.37
CA ASN A 89 -18.07 -3.89 -13.42
C ASN A 89 -17.86 -4.97 -14.48
N SER A 90 -16.72 -5.67 -14.51
CA SER A 90 -16.37 -6.56 -15.62
C SER A 90 -16.27 -8.06 -15.28
N ALA A 91 -15.47 -8.45 -14.28
CA ALA A 91 -15.21 -9.86 -14.00
C ALA A 91 -16.36 -10.54 -13.25
N ILE A 92 -16.98 -9.86 -12.28
CA ILE A 92 -18.09 -10.39 -11.46
C ILE A 92 -19.30 -10.74 -12.36
N LYS A 93 -19.50 -9.99 -13.44
CA LYS A 93 -20.59 -10.27 -14.40
C LYS A 93 -20.36 -11.51 -15.27
N LYS A 94 -19.13 -12.05 -15.33
CA LYS A 94 -18.76 -13.21 -16.15
C LYS A 94 -18.54 -14.48 -15.34
N GLY A 95 -18.73 -14.44 -14.00
CA GLY A 95 -18.50 -15.61 -13.13
C GLY A 95 -17.03 -15.97 -12.92
N GLU A 96 -16.09 -15.10 -13.28
CA GLU A 96 -14.65 -15.31 -13.01
C GLU A 96 -14.35 -15.17 -11.52
N THR A 97 -13.58 -16.12 -10.99
CA THR A 97 -13.10 -16.06 -9.61
C THR A 97 -11.84 -15.18 -9.49
N LEU A 98 -11.51 -14.75 -8.26
CA LEU A 98 -10.23 -14.07 -7.98
C LEU A 98 -9.02 -14.93 -8.41
N ILE A 99 -9.14 -16.27 -8.29
CA ILE A 99 -8.07 -17.20 -8.66
C ILE A 99 -7.88 -17.21 -10.19
N ASP A 100 -8.96 -17.25 -10.97
CA ASP A 100 -8.89 -17.21 -12.43
C ASP A 100 -8.24 -15.91 -12.91
N THR A 101 -8.65 -14.79 -12.32
CA THR A 101 -8.04 -13.48 -12.58
C THR A 101 -6.55 -13.49 -12.22
N ALA A 102 -6.18 -14.05 -11.04
CA ALA A 102 -4.79 -14.15 -10.60
C ALA A 102 -3.94 -14.95 -11.58
N MET A 103 -4.42 -16.10 -12.04
CA MET A 103 -3.71 -16.96 -13.00
C MET A 103 -3.52 -16.26 -14.35
N THR A 104 -4.55 -15.60 -14.84
CA THR A 104 -4.48 -14.83 -16.10
C THR A 104 -3.45 -13.71 -16.00
N LEU A 105 -3.46 -12.93 -14.91
CA LEU A 105 -2.50 -11.85 -14.71
C LEU A 105 -1.08 -12.38 -14.49
N ASN A 106 -0.92 -13.49 -13.79
CA ASN A 106 0.39 -14.11 -13.56
C ASN A 106 1.04 -14.57 -14.89
N ALA A 107 0.23 -15.03 -15.85
CA ALA A 107 0.70 -15.40 -17.20
C ALA A 107 1.21 -14.19 -18.01
N MET A 108 0.85 -12.96 -17.64
CA MET A 108 1.38 -11.73 -18.25
C MET A 108 2.74 -11.31 -17.65
N HIS A 109 3.26 -12.06 -16.67
CA HIS A 109 4.54 -11.81 -16.00
C HIS A 109 4.69 -10.38 -15.44
N PRO A 110 3.74 -9.85 -14.66
CA PRO A 110 3.92 -8.55 -14.03
C PRO A 110 5.01 -8.62 -12.94
N ASP A 111 5.61 -7.48 -12.62
CA ASP A 111 6.54 -7.35 -11.50
C ASP A 111 5.83 -6.99 -10.20
N ILE A 112 4.74 -6.22 -10.31
CA ILE A 112 3.96 -5.71 -9.16
C ILE A 112 2.47 -5.80 -9.48
N ILE A 113 1.69 -6.35 -8.54
CA ILE A 113 0.23 -6.22 -8.52
C ILE A 113 -0.19 -5.43 -7.29
N VAL A 114 -0.90 -4.33 -7.51
CA VAL A 114 -1.59 -3.56 -6.47
C VAL A 114 -3.04 -4.00 -6.46
N ILE A 115 -3.52 -4.55 -5.35
CA ILE A 115 -4.89 -5.06 -5.26
C ILE A 115 -5.70 -4.33 -4.19
N ARG A 116 -6.96 -4.01 -4.53
CA ARG A 116 -8.00 -3.59 -3.58
C ARG A 116 -9.23 -4.47 -3.75
N HIS A 117 -9.67 -5.09 -2.65
CA HIS A 117 -10.80 -6.02 -2.64
C HIS A 117 -11.72 -5.77 -1.46
N GLN A 118 -13.02 -6.06 -1.64
CA GLN A 118 -14.04 -5.94 -0.60
C GLN A 118 -13.98 -7.07 0.43
N ASP A 119 -13.49 -8.25 0.03
CA ASP A 119 -13.42 -9.41 0.91
C ASP A 119 -12.06 -9.47 1.61
N SER A 120 -12.11 -9.65 2.93
CA SER A 120 -10.91 -9.78 3.77
C SER A 120 -10.15 -11.08 3.45
N GLY A 121 -8.83 -10.96 3.25
CA GLY A 121 -7.96 -12.09 2.89
C GLY A 121 -7.70 -12.25 1.39
N ALA A 122 -8.41 -11.51 0.54
CA ALA A 122 -8.23 -11.55 -0.91
C ALA A 122 -6.80 -11.21 -1.35
N CYS A 123 -6.17 -10.22 -0.71
CA CYS A 123 -4.78 -9.84 -0.98
C CYS A 123 -3.81 -10.98 -0.65
N ASN A 124 -4.03 -11.67 0.47
CA ASN A 124 -3.22 -12.83 0.86
C ASN A 124 -3.42 -14.02 -0.08
N LEU A 125 -4.66 -14.31 -0.47
CA LEU A 125 -4.95 -15.36 -1.45
C LEU A 125 -4.26 -15.10 -2.79
N LEU A 126 -4.33 -13.86 -3.30
CA LEU A 126 -3.66 -13.47 -4.54
C LEU A 126 -2.14 -13.66 -4.43
N SER A 127 -1.52 -13.25 -3.32
CA SER A 127 -0.07 -13.32 -3.14
C SER A 127 0.47 -14.75 -3.22
N GLN A 128 -0.35 -15.75 -2.89
CA GLN A 128 0.01 -17.18 -2.98
C GLN A 128 -0.14 -17.77 -4.40
N LYS A 129 -0.79 -17.03 -5.32
CA LYS A 129 -1.11 -17.49 -6.67
C LYS A 129 -0.30 -16.80 -7.76
N VAL A 130 0.46 -15.77 -7.41
CA VAL A 130 1.25 -14.99 -8.38
C VAL A 130 2.74 -14.98 -8.03
N ASN A 131 3.57 -14.84 -9.05
CA ASN A 131 5.03 -14.84 -8.90
C ASN A 131 5.61 -13.45 -8.61
N CYS A 132 4.83 -12.39 -8.74
CA CYS A 132 5.25 -11.00 -8.55
C CYS A 132 5.04 -10.50 -7.11
N ALA A 133 5.48 -9.28 -6.82
CA ALA A 133 5.17 -8.59 -5.57
C ALA A 133 3.68 -8.18 -5.52
N VAL A 134 3.05 -8.31 -4.35
CA VAL A 134 1.66 -7.87 -4.13
C VAL A 134 1.64 -6.76 -3.09
N LEU A 135 0.96 -5.65 -3.44
CA LEU A 135 0.73 -4.50 -2.57
C LEU A 135 -0.77 -4.40 -2.25
N ASN A 136 -1.08 -4.44 -0.96
CA ASN A 136 -2.45 -4.29 -0.47
C ASN A 136 -2.87 -2.81 -0.49
N ALA A 137 -3.86 -2.47 -1.31
CA ALA A 137 -4.48 -1.15 -1.43
C ALA A 137 -5.87 -1.07 -0.75
N GLY A 138 -6.15 -2.02 0.13
CA GLY A 138 -7.39 -2.17 0.90
C GLY A 138 -7.97 -3.58 0.79
N ASP A 139 -8.00 -4.32 1.90
CA ASP A 139 -8.38 -5.73 2.02
C ASP A 139 -9.56 -5.87 2.98
N GLY A 140 -10.77 -5.78 2.45
CA GLY A 140 -12.01 -5.86 3.22
C GLY A 140 -12.04 -4.93 4.42
N SER A 141 -12.32 -5.48 5.60
CA SER A 141 -12.19 -4.81 6.90
C SER A 141 -10.83 -5.08 7.59
N ARG A 142 -9.92 -5.83 6.93
CA ARG A 142 -8.69 -6.35 7.54
C ARG A 142 -7.60 -5.29 7.65
N GLU A 143 -7.00 -4.87 6.53
CA GLU A 143 -5.89 -3.91 6.55
C GLU A 143 -5.82 -3.01 5.31
N HIS A 144 -5.19 -1.85 5.49
CA HIS A 144 -4.78 -0.92 4.45
C HIS A 144 -3.40 -0.33 4.81
N PRO A 145 -2.32 -1.12 4.65
CA PRO A 145 -1.02 -0.78 5.19
C PRO A 145 -0.46 0.52 4.64
N THR A 146 -0.64 0.80 3.35
CA THR A 146 -0.14 2.04 2.74
C THR A 146 -0.84 3.29 3.26
N GLN A 147 -2.12 3.17 3.70
CA GLN A 147 -2.81 4.29 4.34
C GLN A 147 -2.22 4.56 5.73
N ALA A 148 -2.00 3.53 6.54
CA ALA A 148 -1.40 3.71 7.86
C ALA A 148 0.01 4.31 7.76
N LEU A 149 0.84 3.86 6.81
CA LEU A 149 2.16 4.44 6.56
C LEU A 149 2.08 5.93 6.16
N LEU A 150 1.08 6.30 5.35
CA LEU A 150 0.81 7.69 4.98
C LEU A 150 0.39 8.52 6.20
N ASP A 151 -0.48 7.98 7.04
CA ASP A 151 -0.94 8.64 8.27
C ASP A 151 0.23 8.84 9.24
N ALA A 152 1.07 7.81 9.45
CA ALA A 152 2.27 7.89 10.26
C ALA A 152 3.25 8.96 9.75
N LEU A 153 3.50 9.01 8.44
CA LEU A 153 4.35 10.04 7.83
C LEU A 153 3.78 11.45 8.05
N THR A 154 2.46 11.59 7.97
CA THR A 154 1.77 12.86 8.20
C THR A 154 1.93 13.30 9.66
N ILE A 155 1.79 12.39 10.61
CA ILE A 155 1.99 12.67 12.05
C ILE A 155 3.45 13.07 12.30
N ILE A 156 4.42 12.34 11.76
CA ILE A 156 5.85 12.66 11.90
C ILE A 156 6.14 14.06 11.35
N ASN A 157 5.60 14.42 10.18
CA ASN A 157 5.81 15.73 9.59
C ASN A 157 5.20 16.89 10.42
N ARG A 158 4.24 16.60 11.31
CA ARG A 158 3.56 17.60 12.15
C ARG A 158 4.06 17.62 13.60
N LYS A 159 4.48 16.45 14.10
CA LYS A 159 4.83 16.24 15.51
C LYS A 159 6.28 15.82 15.73
N GLU A 160 7.07 15.71 14.63
CA GLU A 160 8.47 15.28 14.60
C GLU A 160 8.69 13.80 14.91
N LYS A 161 7.94 13.24 15.85
CA LYS A 161 7.98 11.81 16.21
C LYS A 161 6.59 11.28 16.56
N ILE A 162 6.46 9.97 16.63
CA ILE A 162 5.24 9.28 17.08
C ILE A 162 5.40 8.74 18.49
N GLU A 163 6.61 8.30 18.85
CA GLU A 163 6.91 7.75 20.16
C GLU A 163 6.44 8.67 21.30
N GLY A 164 5.71 8.10 22.25
CA GLY A 164 5.17 8.80 23.41
C GLY A 164 3.94 9.68 23.15
N LEU A 165 3.43 9.74 21.91
CA LEU A 165 2.17 10.44 21.63
C LEU A 165 0.98 9.63 22.15
N ARG A 166 -0.05 10.33 22.62
CA ARG A 166 -1.38 9.76 22.87
C ARG A 166 -2.30 10.10 21.70
N ILE A 167 -2.78 9.05 21.00
CA ILE A 167 -3.56 9.19 19.78
C ILE A 167 -4.92 8.54 19.99
N ALA A 168 -6.00 9.27 19.74
CA ALA A 168 -7.35 8.73 19.76
C ALA A 168 -7.82 8.42 18.33
N ILE A 169 -8.34 7.19 18.12
CA ILE A 169 -9.00 6.79 16.88
C ILE A 169 -10.49 6.65 17.19
N CYS A 170 -11.30 7.50 16.56
CA CYS A 170 -12.74 7.60 16.80
C CYS A 170 -13.52 7.12 15.58
N GLY A 171 -14.56 6.31 15.81
CA GLY A 171 -15.50 5.89 14.76
C GLY A 171 -15.86 4.42 14.80
N ASP A 172 -16.31 3.86 13.67
CA ASP A 172 -16.58 2.44 13.51
C ASP A 172 -15.28 1.64 13.39
N ILE A 173 -14.69 1.31 14.52
CA ILE A 173 -13.40 0.62 14.58
C ILE A 173 -13.49 -0.83 14.11
N ALA A 174 -14.61 -1.49 14.41
CA ALA A 174 -14.80 -2.91 14.09
C ALA A 174 -14.71 -3.19 12.59
N HIS A 175 -15.23 -2.29 11.75
CA HIS A 175 -15.28 -2.45 10.29
C HIS A 175 -14.24 -1.60 9.55
N SER A 176 -13.40 -0.85 10.26
CA SER A 176 -12.42 0.03 9.64
C SER A 176 -11.05 -0.65 9.47
N ARG A 177 -10.72 -1.07 8.25
CA ARG A 177 -9.36 -1.51 7.88
C ARG A 177 -8.28 -0.45 8.15
N VAL A 178 -8.63 0.83 8.01
CA VAL A 178 -7.69 1.94 8.26
C VAL A 178 -7.40 2.05 9.75
N ALA A 179 -8.43 2.01 10.60
CA ALA A 179 -8.25 2.03 12.05
C ALA A 179 -7.37 0.85 12.50
N ARG A 180 -7.63 -0.35 11.98
CA ARG A 180 -6.88 -1.56 12.32
C ARG A 180 -5.39 -1.44 11.96
N SER A 181 -5.07 -1.05 10.72
CA SER A 181 -3.68 -0.84 10.32
C SER A 181 -3.00 0.27 11.11
N ASN A 182 -3.71 1.36 11.43
CA ASN A 182 -3.17 2.44 12.26
C ASN A 182 -2.91 1.98 13.70
N ILE A 183 -3.79 1.17 14.31
CA ILE A 183 -3.57 0.61 15.64
C ILE A 183 -2.25 -0.18 15.66
N TYR A 184 -2.02 -1.08 14.71
CA TYR A 184 -0.78 -1.84 14.63
C TYR A 184 0.45 -0.94 14.46
N LEU A 185 0.40 -0.03 13.49
CA LEU A 185 1.56 0.80 13.15
C LEU A 185 1.92 1.80 14.25
N LEU A 186 0.92 2.49 14.81
CA LEU A 186 1.16 3.51 15.83
C LEU A 186 1.67 2.89 17.14
N ASN A 187 1.13 1.73 17.55
CA ASN A 187 1.69 0.99 18.68
C ASN A 187 3.12 0.52 18.41
N MET A 188 3.42 0.00 17.20
CA MET A 188 4.78 -0.40 16.80
C MET A 188 5.76 0.78 16.86
N LEU A 189 5.29 1.99 16.58
CA LEU A 189 6.07 3.24 16.63
C LEU A 189 6.09 3.90 18.02
N GLY A 190 5.54 3.23 19.05
CA GLY A 190 5.62 3.67 20.44
C GLY A 190 4.58 4.71 20.86
N ALA A 191 3.46 4.85 20.15
CA ALA A 191 2.33 5.66 20.59
C ALA A 191 1.42 4.88 21.55
N GLU A 192 0.74 5.59 22.44
CA GLU A 192 -0.42 5.11 23.18
C GLU A 192 -1.69 5.33 22.35
N VAL A 193 -2.33 4.25 21.88
CA VAL A 193 -3.52 4.34 21.03
C VAL A 193 -4.78 4.11 21.86
N ASN A 194 -5.67 5.10 21.90
CA ASN A 194 -6.98 5.06 22.54
C ASN A 194 -8.07 4.90 21.48
N ILE A 195 -8.97 3.95 21.69
CA ILE A 195 -10.07 3.65 20.78
C ILE A 195 -11.38 4.21 21.35
N ILE A 196 -12.10 4.97 20.53
CA ILE A 196 -13.41 5.51 20.85
C ILE A 196 -14.39 5.03 19.77
N ALA A 197 -15.24 4.07 20.14
CA ALA A 197 -16.20 3.44 19.23
C ALA A 197 -17.60 3.47 19.84
N PRO A 198 -18.66 3.40 19.01
CA PRO A 198 -20.02 3.09 19.50
C PRO A 198 -20.02 1.73 20.20
N SER A 199 -20.94 1.58 21.17
CA SER A 199 -21.21 0.33 21.88
C SER A 199 -21.92 -0.69 20.98
#